data_7a8cef42d56befd55547177788de5251
#
_entry.id   7a8cef42d56befd55547177788de5251
#
_cell.length_a   1.000
_cell.length_b   1.000
_cell.length_c   1.000
_cell.angle_alpha   90.00
_cell.angle_beta   90.00
_cell.angle_gamma   90.00
#
_symmetry.space_group_name_H-M   'P 1'
#
loop_
_entity.id
_entity.type
_entity.pdbx_description
1 polymer ?
#
loop_
_entity_poly.entity_id
_entity_poly.type
_entity_poly.pdbx_seq_one_letter_code
_entity_poly.pdbx_strand_id
1 'polypeptide(L)' 'MKKTIYDNTALLTNTHSEKSVECEADNVKENQSFDAYIATNKINMRWNGKVYVGNAHGMEFTSP' A
#
# COMPACT_ATOMS: atom_id res chain seq x y z
N MET A 1 -19.02 5.26 13.00
CA MET A 1 -18.68 4.97 12.61
C MET A 1 -18.17 4.69 12.18
N LYS A 2 -17.92 4.75 11.99
CA LYS A 2 -17.45 4.49 11.48
C LYS A 2 -16.76 4.22 11.15
N LYS A 3 -16.40 4.14 11.00
CA LYS A 3 -15.68 3.86 10.61
C LYS A 3 -14.95 3.87 10.07
N THR A 4 -14.97 4.10 9.98
CA THR A 4 -14.29 4.39 9.04
C THR A 4 -12.88 4.18 8.85
N ILE A 5 -12.13 4.34 9.68
CA ILE A 5 -10.78 4.30 9.63
C ILE A 5 -10.26 3.13 8.95
N TYR A 6 -10.83 2.08 9.16
CA TYR A 6 -10.40 0.92 8.62
C TYR A 6 -10.69 0.79 7.20
N ASP A 7 -11.38 1.72 6.69
CA ASP A 7 -11.61 1.76 5.29
C ASP A 7 -10.32 2.07 4.57
N ASN A 8 -9.32 2.48 5.30
CA ASN A 8 -8.04 2.82 4.72
C ASN A 8 -7.03 1.72 4.99
N THR A 9 -7.33 0.53 4.54
CA THR A 9 -6.37 -0.56 4.61
C THR A 9 -6.04 -0.99 3.19
N ALA A 10 -4.89 -1.60 3.02
CA ALA A 10 -4.45 -2.08 1.72
C ALA A 10 -3.66 -3.36 1.89
N LEU A 11 -3.73 -4.21 0.87
CA LEU A 11 -2.98 -5.44 0.85
C LEU A 11 -1.76 -5.21 -0.03
N LEU A 12 -0.58 -5.29 0.56
CA LEU A 12 0.66 -5.13 -0.17
C LEU A 12 1.31 -6.48 -0.38
N THR A 13 1.77 -6.73 -1.60
CA THR A 13 2.46 -7.96 -1.94
C THR A 13 3.91 -7.63 -2.27
N ASN A 14 4.83 -8.30 -1.58
CA ASN A 14 6.25 -8.16 -1.87
C ASN A 14 6.51 -8.97 -3.13
N THR A 15 6.96 -8.32 -4.19
CA THR A 15 7.09 -8.99 -5.48
C THR A 15 8.22 -10.02 -5.50
N HIS A 16 9.17 -9.90 -4.59
CA HIS A 16 10.27 -10.84 -4.54
C HIS A 16 9.87 -12.13 -3.80
N SER A 17 9.27 -12.00 -2.64
CA SER A 17 8.88 -13.15 -1.84
C SER A 17 7.47 -13.63 -2.16
N GLU A 18 6.69 -12.82 -2.85
CA GLU A 18 5.29 -13.10 -3.18
C GLU A 18 4.40 -13.24 -1.95
N LYS A 19 4.85 -12.69 -0.84
CA LYS A 19 4.06 -12.68 0.39
C LYS A 19 3.29 -11.39 0.49
N SER A 20 2.06 -11.49 0.99
CA SER A 20 1.19 -10.33 1.13
C SER A 20 0.98 -9.98 2.60
N VAL A 21 0.82 -8.71 2.87
CA VAL A 21 0.55 -8.24 4.22
C VAL A 21 -0.49 -7.13 4.13
N GLU A 22 -1.43 -7.13 5.05
CA GLU A 22 -2.42 -6.08 5.13
C GLU A 22 -1.85 -4.96 5.99
N CYS A 23 -1.99 -3.74 5.55
CA CYS A 23 -1.44 -2.59 6.26
C CYS A 23 -2.41 -1.43 6.22
N GLU A 24 -2.13 -0.41 7.01
CA GLU A 24 -2.92 0.81 6.99
C GLU A 24 -2.52 1.66 5.79
N ALA A 25 -3.50 2.36 5.22
CA ALA A 25 -3.27 3.26 4.11
C ALA A 25 -3.79 4.64 4.49
N ASP A 26 -3.13 5.68 4.02
CA ASP A 26 -3.52 7.04 4.28
C ASP A 26 -3.37 7.86 3.02
N ASN A 27 -4.00 9.02 2.98
CA ASN A 27 -3.95 9.92 1.82
C ASN A 27 -4.28 9.20 0.52
N VAL A 28 -5.31 8.38 0.57
CA VAL A 28 -5.68 7.57 -0.60
C VAL A 28 -6.29 8.43 -1.68
N LYS A 29 -5.68 8.38 -2.87
CA LYS A 29 -6.22 9.03 -4.05
C LYS A 29 -6.40 7.95 -5.09
N GLU A 30 -7.63 7.56 -5.30
CA GLU A 30 -7.95 6.43 -6.14
C GLU A 30 -7.33 6.55 -7.53
N ASN A 31 -6.66 5.49 -7.96
CA ASN A 31 -5.96 5.45 -9.24
C ASN A 31 -4.85 6.51 -9.36
N GLN A 32 -4.32 6.96 -8.24
CA GLN A 32 -3.21 7.89 -8.23
C GLN A 32 -2.14 7.42 -7.26
N SER A 33 -2.40 7.49 -5.97
CA SER A 33 -1.39 7.12 -4.98
C SER A 33 -2.00 6.98 -3.59
N PHE A 34 -1.25 6.38 -2.69
CA PHE A 34 -1.58 6.39 -1.28
C PHE A 34 -0.31 6.08 -0.49
N ASP A 35 -0.37 6.35 0.81
CA ASP A 35 0.73 6.06 1.71
C ASP A 35 0.38 4.82 2.50
N ALA A 36 1.23 3.81 2.42
CA ALA A 36 1.04 2.56 3.16
C ALA A 36 1.96 2.55 4.36
N TYR A 37 1.47 2.03 5.47
CA TYR A 37 2.28 1.97 6.69
C TYR A 37 2.46 0.52 7.10
N ILE A 38 3.72 0.08 7.13
CA ILE A 38 4.07 -1.24 7.62
C ILE A 38 4.98 -1.02 8.81
N ALA A 39 4.50 -1.36 10.00
CA ALA A 39 5.19 -1.06 11.25
C ALA A 39 5.39 0.45 11.33
N THR A 40 6.61 0.93 11.40
CA THR A 40 6.88 2.35 11.47
C THR A 40 7.30 2.92 10.12
N ASN A 41 7.24 2.13 9.06
CA ASN A 41 7.70 2.55 7.76
C ASN A 41 6.55 3.03 6.89
N LYS A 42 6.74 4.18 6.24
CA LYS A 42 5.78 4.72 5.30
C LYS A 42 6.28 4.43 3.89
N ILE A 43 5.41 3.85 3.07
CA ILE A 43 5.73 3.51 1.70
C ILE A 43 4.76 4.24 0.79
N ASN A 44 5.28 5.08 -0.09
CA ASN A 44 4.42 5.78 -1.04
C ASN A 44 4.13 4.84 -2.21
N MET A 45 2.85 4.51 -2.39
CA MET A 45 2.39 3.62 -3.45
C MET A 45 1.79 4.46 -4.56
N ARG A 46 2.18 4.18 -5.79
CA ARG A 46 1.71 4.93 -6.95
C ARG A 46 1.06 4.03 -7.97
N TRP A 47 -0.02 4.52 -8.55
CA TRP A 47 -0.79 3.78 -9.56
C TRP A 47 -0.05 3.80 -10.89
N ASN A 48 0.13 2.62 -11.49
CA ASN A 48 0.84 2.52 -12.78
C ASN A 48 -0.10 2.15 -13.93
N GLY A 49 -1.40 2.20 -13.70
CA GLY A 49 -2.38 1.83 -14.70
C GLY A 49 -3.03 0.48 -14.42
N LYS A 50 -2.45 -0.31 -13.56
CA LYS A 50 -2.98 -1.64 -13.22
C LYS A 50 -2.99 -1.88 -11.72
N VAL A 51 -1.91 -1.51 -11.05
CA VAL A 51 -1.78 -1.71 -9.61
C VAL A 51 -0.98 -0.55 -9.04
N TYR A 52 -1.00 -0.43 -7.72
CA TYR A 52 -0.12 0.52 -7.05
C TYR A 52 1.22 -0.15 -6.82
N VAL A 53 2.29 0.60 -7.00
CA VAL A 53 3.65 0.10 -6.83
C VAL A 53 4.42 1.02 -5.91
N GLY A 54 5.17 0.46 -4.99
CA GLY A 54 6.01 1.23 -4.10
C GLY A 54 7.28 0.47 -3.77
N ASN A 55 8.30 1.21 -3.36
CA ASN A 55 9.59 0.62 -3.00
C ASN A 55 10.02 1.09 -1.63
N ALA A 56 10.55 0.17 -0.84
CA ALA A 56 11.10 0.51 0.46
C ALA A 56 12.14 -0.55 0.84
N HIS A 57 13.25 -0.08 1.39
CA HIS A 57 14.30 -0.98 1.89
C HIS A 57 14.74 -2.00 0.84
N GLY A 58 14.83 -1.58 -0.41
CA GLY A 58 15.26 -2.49 -1.48
C GLY A 58 14.21 -3.49 -1.92
N MET A 59 12.98 -3.37 -1.42
CA MET A 59 11.89 -4.27 -1.77
C MET A 59 10.83 -3.53 -2.56
N GLU A 60 10.19 -4.24 -3.48
CA GLU A 60 9.10 -3.69 -4.26
C GLU A 60 7.79 -4.29 -3.76
N PHE A 61 6.80 -3.43 -3.59
CA PHE A 61 5.47 -3.86 -3.16
C PHE A 61 4.43 -3.43 -4.19
N THR A 62 3.41 -4.25 -4.36
CA THR A 62 2.29 -3.90 -5.23
C THR A 62 0.99 -4.06 -4.46
N SER A 63 -0.04 -3.35 -4.91
CA SER A 63 -1.36 -3.44 -4.32
C SER A 63 -2.40 -3.26 -5.43
N PRO A 64 -3.46 -4.09 -5.46
CA PRO A 64 -4.49 -3.97 -6.50
C PRO A 64 -5.34 -2.72 -6.36
#